data_16b2ea38e1075f53e326ce2085a714e4
#
_entry.id   16b2ea38e1075f53e326ce2085a714e4
#
_cell.length_a   1.000
_cell.length_b   1.000
_cell.length_c   1.000
_cell.angle_alpha   90.00
_cell.angle_beta   90.00
_cell.angle_gamma   90.00
#
_symmetry.space_group_name_H-M   'P 1'
#
loop_
_entity.id
_entity.type
_entity.pdbx_description
1 polymer ?
#
loop_
_entity_poly.entity_id
_entity_poly.type
_entity_poly.pdbx_seq_one_letter_code
_entity_poly.pdbx_strand_id
1 'polypeptide(L)'
;MSFSLNKIQKGIKREPRKIIIYGPPKLGKSTLSGSTKNALMIPTEDRVAHIDCDKTPVAKSYADVMGVFDVLLKEKHGYKRIILDTLDWFEPLLHEYICHEKGFKSLTDDHNKETANKKV
;
A
#
# COMPACT_ATOMS: atom_id res chain seq x y z
N MET A 1 25.59 -19.30 -14.04
CA MET A 1 24.92 -19.68 -12.78
C MET A 1 24.99 -21.18 -12.61
N SER A 2 25.59 -21.65 -11.54
CA SER A 2 25.53 -23.06 -11.20
C SER A 2 24.26 -23.35 -10.38
N PHE A 3 23.50 -24.33 -10.82
CA PHE A 3 22.37 -24.87 -10.05
C PHE A 3 22.90 -25.80 -8.96
N SER A 4 22.28 -25.73 -7.78
CA SER A 4 22.60 -26.62 -6.66
C SER A 4 21.32 -27.24 -6.12
N LEU A 5 21.38 -28.52 -5.76
CA LEU A 5 20.22 -29.21 -5.17
C LEU A 5 19.70 -28.55 -3.89
N ASN A 6 20.54 -27.80 -3.20
CA ASN A 6 20.15 -27.02 -2.01
C ASN A 6 19.18 -25.86 -2.34
N LYS A 7 19.06 -25.48 -3.62
CA LYS A 7 18.12 -24.44 -4.09
C LYS A 7 16.74 -25.00 -4.41
N ILE A 8 16.56 -26.32 -4.32
CA ILE A 8 15.25 -26.94 -4.55
C ILE A 8 14.36 -26.65 -3.34
N GLN A 9 13.24 -25.98 -3.61
CA GLN A 9 12.19 -25.78 -2.60
C GLN A 9 11.31 -27.03 -2.55
N LYS A 10 11.23 -27.66 -1.39
CA LYS A 10 10.38 -28.82 -1.19
C LYS A 10 9.03 -28.40 -0.61
N GLY A 11 7.95 -28.98 -1.14
CA GLY A 11 6.59 -28.80 -0.63
C GLY A 11 5.94 -27.49 -1.05
N ILE A 12 4.90 -27.12 -0.35
CA ILE A 12 4.12 -25.90 -0.61
C ILE A 12 4.68 -24.73 0.17
N LYS A 13 5.14 -23.70 -0.52
CA LYS A 13 5.50 -22.42 0.10
C LYS A 13 4.23 -21.60 0.31
N ARG A 14 3.86 -21.40 1.57
CA ARG A 14 2.76 -20.49 1.91
C ARG A 14 3.27 -19.06 1.93
N GLU A 15 2.79 -18.25 1.00
CA GLU A 15 3.07 -16.82 0.96
C GLU A 15 1.86 -16.01 1.45
N PRO A 16 2.10 -14.82 2.04
CA PRO A 16 1.01 -13.91 2.39
C PRO A 16 0.17 -13.57 1.16
N ARG A 17 -1.15 -13.60 1.32
CA ARG A 17 -2.07 -13.26 0.23
C ARG A 17 -2.20 -11.76 0.09
N LYS A 18 -2.26 -11.30 -1.14
CA LYS A 18 -2.61 -9.93 -1.51
C LYS A 18 -4.07 -9.96 -2.01
N ILE A 19 -4.93 -9.21 -1.36
CA ILE A 19 -6.38 -9.21 -1.63
C ILE A 19 -6.80 -7.77 -1.88
N ILE A 20 -7.54 -7.55 -2.96
CA ILE A 20 -8.19 -6.28 -3.26
C ILE A 20 -9.70 -6.48 -3.12
N ILE A 21 -10.34 -5.63 -2.32
CA ILE A 21 -11.80 -5.60 -2.15
C ILE A 21 -12.28 -4.29 -2.78
N TYR A 22 -13.22 -4.40 -3.71
CA TYR A 22 -13.78 -3.23 -4.40
C TYR A 22 -15.30 -3.33 -4.49
N GLY A 23 -15.95 -2.20 -4.66
CA GLY A 23 -17.40 -2.11 -4.79
C GLY A 23 -17.90 -0.70 -4.47
N PRO A 24 -19.21 -0.45 -4.63
CA PRO A 24 -19.80 0.85 -4.36
C PRO A 24 -19.66 1.25 -2.89
N PRO A 25 -19.75 2.57 -2.58
CA PRO A 25 -19.72 3.07 -1.21
C PRO A 25 -20.83 2.44 -0.34
N LYS A 26 -20.60 2.36 0.96
CA LYS A 26 -21.54 1.85 1.98
C LYS A 26 -21.92 0.37 1.84
N LEU A 27 -21.13 -0.41 1.14
CA LEU A 27 -21.34 -1.85 1.01
C LEU A 27 -20.77 -2.66 2.19
N GLY A 28 -19.99 -2.03 3.07
CA GLY A 28 -19.37 -2.67 4.23
C GLY A 28 -17.96 -3.23 3.99
N LYS A 29 -17.24 -2.73 2.98
CA LYS A 29 -15.87 -3.15 2.67
C LYS A 29 -14.92 -2.96 3.85
N SER A 30 -14.90 -1.77 4.44
CA SER A 30 -14.05 -1.44 5.58
C SER A 30 -14.44 -2.24 6.82
N THR A 31 -15.72 -2.45 7.05
CA THR A 31 -16.22 -3.27 8.15
C THR A 31 -15.79 -4.72 7.99
N LEU A 32 -15.90 -5.28 6.78
CA LEU A 32 -15.47 -6.64 6.50
C LEU A 32 -13.97 -6.82 6.73
N SER A 33 -13.16 -5.94 6.19
CA SER A 33 -11.71 -6.01 6.35
C SER A 33 -11.29 -5.81 7.81
N GLY A 34 -11.87 -4.82 8.50
CA GLY A 34 -11.58 -4.53 9.90
C GLY A 34 -12.03 -5.62 10.87
N SER A 35 -13.00 -6.47 10.51
CA SER A 35 -13.46 -7.58 11.34
C SER A 35 -12.47 -8.76 11.39
N THR A 36 -11.44 -8.77 10.57
CA THR A 36 -10.46 -9.85 10.57
C THR A 36 -9.54 -9.79 11.79
N LYS A 37 -9.21 -10.96 12.33
CA LYS A 37 -8.35 -11.05 13.52
C LYS A 37 -6.93 -10.58 13.24
N ASN A 38 -6.33 -9.93 14.24
CA ASN A 38 -4.94 -9.49 14.18
C ASN A 38 -4.65 -8.59 12.98
N ALA A 39 -5.60 -7.72 12.65
CA ALA A 39 -5.49 -6.75 11.57
C ALA A 39 -5.11 -5.37 12.09
N LEU A 40 -4.24 -4.70 11.36
CA LEU A 40 -3.93 -3.28 11.53
C LEU A 40 -4.39 -2.54 10.28
N MET A 41 -5.22 -1.53 10.45
CA MET A 41 -5.70 -0.68 9.37
C MET A 41 -4.83 0.57 9.25
N ILE A 42 -4.41 0.86 8.03
CA ILE A 42 -3.74 2.11 7.67
C ILE A 42 -4.75 2.94 6.87
N PRO A 43 -5.46 3.88 7.52
CA PRO A 43 -6.43 4.69 6.82
C PRO A 43 -5.74 5.81 6.03
N THR A 44 -6.23 6.06 4.83
CA THR A 44 -5.84 7.19 4.00
C THR A 44 -6.93 8.25 3.91
N GLU A 45 -8.07 7.99 4.54
CA GLU A 45 -9.20 8.91 4.70
C GLU A 45 -9.81 8.80 6.10
N ASP A 46 -10.50 9.84 6.55
CA ASP A 46 -11.02 9.95 7.93
C ASP A 46 -12.44 9.38 8.11
N ARG A 47 -12.80 8.35 7.33
CA ARG A 47 -14.15 7.74 7.39
C ARG A 47 -14.22 6.40 8.09
N VAL A 48 -13.14 5.95 8.69
CA VAL A 48 -13.04 4.62 9.29
C VAL A 48 -13.04 4.62 10.81
N ALA A 49 -13.28 5.76 11.43
CA ALA A 49 -13.30 5.91 12.89
C ALA A 49 -14.27 4.95 13.58
N HIS A 50 -15.39 4.62 12.94
CA HIS A 50 -16.42 3.73 13.48
C HIS A 50 -16.09 2.24 13.31
N ILE A 51 -15.01 1.88 12.62
CA ILE A 51 -14.62 0.49 12.44
C ILE A 51 -13.86 0.02 13.70
N ASP A 52 -14.33 -1.07 14.28
CA ASP A 52 -13.71 -1.67 15.47
C ASP A 52 -12.50 -2.53 15.05
N CYS A 53 -11.38 -1.89 14.90
CA CYS A 53 -10.07 -2.52 14.64
C CYS A 53 -8.95 -1.58 15.07
N ASP A 54 -7.75 -2.11 15.24
CA ASP A 54 -6.58 -1.29 15.47
C ASP A 54 -6.24 -0.48 14.20
N LYS A 55 -6.01 0.80 14.37
CA LYS A 55 -5.75 1.74 13.30
C LYS A 55 -4.53 2.60 13.59
N THR A 56 -3.77 2.91 12.56
CA THR A 56 -2.78 3.99 12.62
C THR A 56 -3.48 5.35 12.48
N PRO A 57 -2.81 6.46 12.79
CA PRO A 57 -3.29 7.77 12.36
C PRO A 57 -3.50 7.82 10.85
N VAL A 58 -4.40 8.69 10.39
CA VAL A 58 -4.66 8.87 8.95
C VAL A 58 -3.39 9.29 8.25
N ALA A 59 -3.00 8.53 7.23
CA ALA A 59 -1.83 8.84 6.42
C ALA A 59 -2.12 10.03 5.51
N LYS A 60 -1.28 11.04 5.57
CA LYS A 60 -1.38 12.26 4.76
C LYS A 60 -0.33 12.32 3.65
N SER A 61 0.60 11.39 3.65
CA SER A 61 1.66 11.28 2.65
C SER A 61 2.04 9.83 2.39
N TYR A 62 2.68 9.59 1.28
CA TYR A 62 3.28 8.29 0.99
C TYR A 62 4.30 7.87 2.07
N ALA A 63 5.08 8.82 2.56
CA ALA A 63 6.06 8.58 3.62
C ALA A 63 5.39 8.10 4.92
N ASP A 64 4.20 8.59 5.26
CA ASP A 64 3.46 8.13 6.43
C ASP A 64 3.11 6.64 6.33
N VAL A 65 2.65 6.20 5.17
CA VAL A 65 2.33 4.78 4.92
C VAL A 65 3.59 3.93 4.98
N MET A 66 4.66 4.36 4.34
CA MET A 66 5.92 3.62 4.35
C MET A 66 6.56 3.57 5.74
N GLY A 67 6.39 4.62 6.53
CA GLY A 67 6.82 4.65 7.93
C GLY A 67 6.14 3.58 8.78
N VAL A 68 4.87 3.33 8.57
CA VAL A 68 4.15 2.23 9.25
C VAL A 68 4.74 0.89 8.85
N PHE A 69 5.00 0.65 7.57
CA PHE A 69 5.64 -0.60 7.13
C PHE A 69 7.04 -0.77 7.70
N ASP A 70 7.84 0.27 7.79
CA ASP A 70 9.16 0.22 8.40
C ASP A 70 9.10 -0.22 9.86
N VAL A 71 8.18 0.32 10.64
CA VAL A 71 7.97 -0.08 12.04
C VAL A 71 7.53 -1.53 12.13
N LEU A 72 6.59 -1.96 11.30
CA LEU A 72 6.09 -3.34 11.27
C LEU A 72 7.18 -4.36 10.90
N LEU A 73 8.15 -3.96 10.09
CA LEU A 73 9.28 -4.82 9.72
C LEU A 73 10.36 -4.90 10.79
N LYS A 74 10.53 -3.84 11.60
CA LYS A 74 11.60 -3.72 12.59
C LYS A 74 11.19 -4.14 14.00
N GLU A 75 9.93 -3.93 14.37
CA GLU A 75 9.43 -4.18 15.72
C GLU A 75 8.63 -5.48 15.79
N LYS A 76 8.67 -6.12 16.96
CA LYS A 76 7.81 -7.29 17.21
C LYS A 76 6.37 -6.83 17.42
N HIS A 77 5.44 -7.50 16.76
CA HIS A 77 4.01 -7.23 16.87
C HIS A 77 3.18 -8.50 16.62
N GLY A 78 1.91 -8.46 16.99
CA GLY A 78 0.97 -9.56 16.78
C GLY A 78 0.11 -9.45 15.51
N TYR A 79 0.31 -8.42 14.71
CA TYR A 79 -0.49 -8.21 13.50
C TYR A 79 -0.10 -9.21 12.41
N LYS A 80 -1.11 -9.82 11.81
CA LYS A 80 -0.95 -10.80 10.72
C LYS A 80 -1.58 -10.32 9.41
N ARG A 81 -2.32 -9.22 9.47
CA ARG A 81 -3.01 -8.62 8.32
C ARG A 81 -2.83 -7.12 8.36
N ILE A 82 -2.49 -6.55 7.23
CA ILE A 82 -2.42 -5.11 7.05
C ILE A 82 -3.50 -4.72 6.04
N ILE A 83 -4.28 -3.72 6.40
CA ILE A 83 -5.38 -3.21 5.60
C ILE A 83 -5.02 -1.78 5.19
N LEU A 84 -4.98 -1.52 3.90
CA LEU A 84 -4.87 -0.17 3.37
C LEU A 84 -6.27 0.29 2.92
N ASP A 85 -6.82 1.27 3.56
CA ASP A 85 -8.17 1.78 3.29
C ASP A 85 -8.13 3.32 3.11
N THR A 86 -8.19 3.80 1.90
CA THR A 86 -8.48 3.14 0.63
C THR A 86 -7.39 3.38 -0.41
N LEU A 87 -7.32 2.57 -1.45
CA LEU A 87 -6.39 2.77 -2.55
C LEU A 87 -6.68 4.04 -3.35
N ASP A 88 -7.94 4.42 -3.48
CA ASP A 88 -8.36 5.64 -4.19
C ASP A 88 -7.76 6.92 -3.57
N TRP A 89 -7.56 6.94 -2.27
CA TRP A 89 -6.91 8.04 -1.57
C TRP A 89 -5.39 7.85 -1.45
N PHE A 90 -4.92 6.62 -1.51
CA PHE A 90 -3.49 6.32 -1.50
C PHE A 90 -2.82 6.68 -2.83
N GLU A 91 -3.48 6.43 -3.95
CA GLU A 91 -2.93 6.69 -5.28
C GLU A 91 -2.46 8.14 -5.47
N PRO A 92 -3.24 9.20 -5.11
CA PRO A 92 -2.75 10.58 -5.16
C PRO A 92 -1.52 10.84 -4.30
N LEU A 93 -1.41 10.22 -3.13
CA LEU A 93 -0.22 10.34 -2.26
C LEU A 93 1.02 9.76 -2.92
N LEU A 94 0.87 8.64 -3.60
CA LEU A 94 1.95 8.01 -4.37
C LEU A 94 2.36 8.87 -5.57
N HIS A 95 1.39 9.43 -6.29
CA HIS A 95 1.65 10.34 -7.40
C HIS A 95 2.42 11.59 -6.96
N GLU A 96 2.00 12.20 -5.86
CA GLU A 96 2.68 13.36 -5.27
C GLU A 96 4.12 13.04 -4.90
N TYR A 97 4.35 11.89 -4.27
CA TYR A 97 5.69 11.43 -3.93
C TYR A 97 6.57 11.25 -5.17
N ILE A 98 6.09 10.58 -6.21
CA ILE A 98 6.84 10.35 -7.45
C ILE A 98 7.17 11.66 -8.14
N CYS A 99 6.22 12.59 -8.21
CA CYS A 99 6.42 13.91 -8.81
C CYS A 99 7.48 14.72 -8.04
N HIS A 100 7.43 14.68 -6.71
CA HIS A 100 8.43 15.36 -5.87
C HIS A 100 9.82 14.76 -6.06
N GLU A 101 9.98 13.44 -6.05
CA GLU A 101 11.26 12.75 -6.23
C GLU A 101 11.90 13.04 -7.60
N LYS A 102 11.09 13.15 -8.64
CA LYS A 102 11.55 13.39 -10.01
C LYS A 102 11.52 14.87 -10.44
N GLY A 103 11.07 15.76 -9.57
CA GLY A 103 10.94 17.19 -9.86
C GLY A 103 9.90 17.52 -10.93
N PHE A 104 8.86 16.70 -11.07
CA PHE A 104 7.75 16.91 -11.98
C PHE A 104 6.61 17.64 -11.29
N LYS A 105 5.82 18.42 -12.04
CA LYS A 105 4.58 19.05 -11.56
C LYS A 105 3.41 18.06 -11.57
N SER A 106 3.43 17.11 -12.49
CA SER A 106 2.44 16.05 -12.61
C SER A 106 3.04 14.81 -13.30
N LEU A 107 2.37 13.66 -13.22
CA LEU A 107 2.81 12.44 -13.91
C LEU A 107 2.83 12.56 -15.44
N THR A 108 2.07 13.51 -15.99
CA THR A 108 2.03 13.78 -17.43
C THR A 108 3.23 14.57 -17.94
N ASP A 109 3.99 15.20 -17.05
CA ASP A 109 5.17 16.01 -17.43
C ASP A 109 6.29 15.16 -18.04
N ASP A 110 6.41 13.89 -17.64
CA ASP A 110 7.40 12.95 -18.18
C ASP A 110 7.16 12.68 -19.67
N HIS A 111 5.91 12.48 -20.05
CA HIS A 111 5.53 12.21 -21.44
C HIS A 111 5.83 13.39 -22.36
N ASN A 112 5.68 14.62 -21.86
CA ASN A 112 5.99 15.83 -22.61
C ASN A 112 7.50 16.05 -22.81
N LYS A 113 8.33 15.64 -21.87
CA LYS A 113 9.80 15.72 -21.98
C LYS A 113 10.38 14.74 -22.97
N GLU A 114 9.85 13.52 -23.02
CA GLU A 114 10.26 12.51 -24.00
C GLU A 114 9.90 12.91 -25.44
N THR A 115 8.74 13.53 -25.63
CA THR A 115 8.29 14.02 -26.94
C THR A 115 9.08 15.24 -27.39
N ALA A 116 9.50 16.12 -26.49
CA ALA A 116 10.33 17.26 -26.80
C ALA A 116 11.75 16.84 -27.24
N ASN A 117 12.31 15.79 -26.64
CA ASN A 117 13.61 15.27 -26.98
C ASN A 117 13.65 14.48 -28.31
N LYS A 118 12.50 14.03 -28.81
CA LYS A 118 12.38 13.33 -30.10
C LYS A 118 12.20 14.27 -31.31
N LYS A 119 12.08 15.57 -31.07
CA LYS A 119 11.93 16.58 -32.14
C LYS A 119 13.24 17.30 -32.49
N VAL A 120 14.34 16.85 -31.97
CA VAL A 120 15.67 17.41 -32.32
C VAL A 120 16.37 16.50 -33.30
#